data_294f2afc6cd283bc3dfce7728e16e748
#
_entry.id   294f2afc6cd283bc3dfce7728e16e748
#
_cell.length_a   1.000
_cell.length_b   1.000
_cell.length_c   1.000
_cell.angle_alpha   90.00
_cell.angle_beta   90.00
_cell.angle_gamma   90.00
#
_symmetry.space_group_name_H-M   'P 1'
#
loop_
_entity.id
_entity.type
_entity.pdbx_description
1 polymer ?
#
loop_
_entity_poly.entity_id
_entity_poly.type
_entity_poly.pdbx_seq_one_letter_code
_entity_poly.pdbx_strand_id
1 'polypeptide(L)'
;MPDYLMRIILNEQQHEKKKQTSREILTCMWEQGVPGATMRRGNAGIDNEDHIEYDILEDAYYNNLPIIIESVLSGDLIKKVEGCVKPLVKHGQISISKGFEETDFLKHEHFIVKVYTSENKKKLLKKEDYEKILTFLQKKNVIWATVTKGIAGYGRDHVIYSQHLFPLSEHMPLVVECIIARDDLPGLTEELNQIVTGGIVFTTPVDLILNR
;
A
#
# COMPACT_ATOMS: atom_id res chain seq x y z
N MET A 1 3.78 -10.00 -18.36
CA MET A 1 4.95 -9.62 -17.55
C MET A 1 4.49 -9.55 -16.13
N PRO A 2 5.24 -10.04 -15.16
CA PRO A 2 4.85 -9.97 -13.76
C PRO A 2 4.75 -8.52 -13.30
N ASP A 3 3.79 -8.26 -12.41
CA ASP A 3 3.72 -7.01 -11.66
C ASP A 3 4.64 -7.07 -10.45
N TYR A 4 5.08 -5.92 -9.99
CA TYR A 4 5.97 -5.78 -8.85
C TYR A 4 5.38 -4.79 -7.85
N LEU A 5 5.54 -5.06 -6.57
CA LEU A 5 5.24 -4.13 -5.50
C LEU A 5 6.53 -3.38 -5.13
N MET A 6 6.59 -2.10 -5.44
CA MET A 6 7.61 -1.20 -4.90
C MET A 6 7.12 -0.65 -3.58
N ARG A 7 7.97 -0.77 -2.55
CA ARG A 7 7.73 -0.24 -1.22
C ARG A 7 8.88 0.68 -0.82
N ILE A 8 8.54 1.89 -0.41
CA ILE A 8 9.47 2.92 0.05
C ILE A 8 9.10 3.24 1.49
N ILE A 9 10.09 3.22 2.38
CA ILE A 9 9.93 3.61 3.78
C ILE A 9 10.89 4.76 4.05
N LEU A 10 10.41 5.84 4.63
CA LEU A 10 11.19 7.01 5.02
C LEU A 10 10.57 7.65 6.27
N ASN A 11 11.31 8.50 6.94
CA ASN A 11 10.81 9.23 8.10
C ASN A 11 9.99 10.47 7.68
N GLU A 12 8.95 10.79 8.46
CA GLU A 12 7.98 11.86 8.13
C GLU A 12 8.63 13.24 8.02
N GLN A 13 9.64 13.53 8.85
CA GLN A 13 10.29 14.83 8.90
C GLN A 13 11.42 15.03 7.87
N GLN A 14 11.55 14.12 6.90
CA GLN A 14 12.47 14.36 5.79
C GLN A 14 11.95 15.48 4.90
N HIS A 15 12.61 16.63 4.99
CA HIS A 15 12.30 17.83 4.20
C HIS A 15 13.51 18.31 3.41
N GLU A 16 13.35 18.59 2.13
CA GLU A 16 14.26 19.40 1.34
C GLU A 16 13.58 20.69 0.93
N LYS A 17 14.25 21.84 1.18
CA LYS A 17 13.81 23.16 0.70
C LYS A 17 12.32 23.47 0.97
N LYS A 18 11.81 23.09 2.15
CA LYS A 18 10.40 23.26 2.56
C LYS A 18 9.39 22.35 1.84
N LYS A 19 9.82 21.40 1.02
CA LYS A 19 8.94 20.39 0.43
C LYS A 19 9.10 19.06 1.15
N GLN A 20 7.99 18.39 1.38
CA GLN A 20 7.98 17.09 2.02
C GLN A 20 8.41 16.03 1.01
N THR A 21 9.51 15.32 1.29
CA THR A 21 10.10 14.30 0.40
C THR A 21 9.08 13.25 -0.05
N SER A 22 8.19 12.83 0.83
CA SER A 22 7.14 11.87 0.49
C SER A 22 6.20 12.34 -0.63
N ARG A 23 5.90 13.64 -0.69
CA ARG A 23 5.09 14.22 -1.78
C ARG A 23 5.87 14.32 -3.08
N GLU A 24 7.15 14.66 -3.01
CA GLU A 24 8.02 14.69 -4.19
C GLU A 24 8.16 13.28 -4.79
N ILE A 25 8.23 12.23 -3.95
CA ILE A 25 8.22 10.84 -4.39
C ILE A 25 6.90 10.51 -5.12
N LEU A 26 5.73 10.86 -4.55
CA LEU A 26 4.45 10.63 -5.22
C LEU A 26 4.38 11.33 -6.58
N THR A 27 4.83 12.59 -6.65
CA THR A 27 4.88 13.37 -7.91
C THR A 27 5.81 12.72 -8.93
N CYS A 28 7.02 12.31 -8.50
CA CYS A 28 7.99 11.63 -9.35
C CYS A 28 7.42 10.31 -9.91
N MET A 29 6.79 9.49 -9.08
CA MET A 29 6.15 8.24 -9.52
C MET A 29 5.04 8.51 -10.53
N TRP A 30 4.21 9.51 -10.29
CA TRP A 30 3.16 9.92 -11.20
C TRP A 30 3.70 10.38 -12.56
N GLU A 31 4.73 11.24 -12.58
CA GLU A 31 5.39 11.72 -13.80
C GLU A 31 6.01 10.59 -14.62
N GLN A 32 6.42 9.49 -13.98
CA GLN A 32 6.92 8.29 -14.65
C GLN A 32 5.79 7.37 -15.16
N GLY A 33 4.51 7.74 -15.01
CA GLY A 33 3.36 6.99 -15.49
C GLY A 33 2.96 5.82 -14.60
N VAL A 34 3.32 5.84 -13.31
CA VAL A 34 2.87 4.85 -12.35
C VAL A 34 1.35 4.98 -12.15
N PRO A 35 0.57 3.89 -12.28
CA PRO A 35 -0.90 3.99 -12.33
C PRO A 35 -1.56 4.33 -11.01
N GLY A 36 -0.86 4.16 -9.90
CA GLY A 36 -1.36 4.50 -8.57
C GLY A 36 -0.33 4.29 -7.49
N ALA A 37 -0.40 5.07 -6.43
CA ALA A 37 0.42 4.94 -5.24
C ALA A 37 -0.39 5.23 -3.98
N THR A 38 -0.10 4.51 -2.91
CA THR A 38 -0.72 4.67 -1.59
C THR A 38 0.35 5.02 -0.57
N MET A 39 0.14 6.08 0.17
CA MET A 39 1.00 6.53 1.26
C MET A 39 0.29 6.31 2.60
N ARG A 40 0.95 5.61 3.51
CA ARG A 40 0.47 5.34 4.87
C ARG A 40 1.48 5.86 5.90
N ARG A 41 1.02 6.16 7.09
CA ARG A 41 1.82 6.55 8.23
C ARG A 41 1.85 5.42 9.25
N GLY A 42 3.01 5.06 9.75
CA GLY A 42 3.15 4.14 10.88
C GLY A 42 2.86 4.86 12.20
N ASN A 43 2.49 4.11 13.23
CA ASN A 43 2.28 4.64 14.58
C ASN A 43 3.54 4.55 15.43
N ALA A 44 4.52 3.77 14.98
CA ALA A 44 5.84 3.64 15.59
C ALA A 44 6.82 3.09 14.56
N GLY A 45 8.11 3.25 14.80
CA GLY A 45 9.17 2.69 13.96
C GLY A 45 10.52 2.70 14.68
N ILE A 46 11.46 1.99 14.08
CA ILE A 46 12.88 2.04 14.41
C ILE A 46 13.59 2.53 13.16
N ASP A 47 14.38 3.57 13.28
CA ASP A 47 15.17 4.09 12.16
C ASP A 47 16.52 3.36 12.00
N ASN A 48 17.34 3.80 11.02
CA ASN A 48 18.66 3.21 10.75
C ASN A 48 19.72 3.54 11.83
N GLU A 49 19.38 4.39 12.78
CA GLU A 49 20.24 4.80 13.90
C GLU A 49 19.77 4.18 15.23
N ASP A 50 18.90 3.15 15.16
CA ASP A 50 18.28 2.45 16.29
C ASP A 50 17.41 3.32 17.19
N HIS A 51 16.97 4.49 16.72
CA HIS A 51 16.02 5.32 17.45
C HIS A 51 14.62 4.75 17.31
N ILE A 52 13.92 4.62 18.44
CA ILE A 52 12.52 4.19 18.47
C ILE A 52 11.64 5.43 18.50
N GLU A 53 10.83 5.61 17.48
CA GLU A 53 9.86 6.68 17.34
C GLU A 53 8.44 6.17 17.61
N TYR A 54 7.69 6.90 18.43
CA TYR A 54 6.28 6.61 18.73
C TYR A 54 5.40 7.79 18.36
N ASP A 55 4.11 7.51 18.07
CA ASP A 55 3.11 8.56 17.98
C ASP A 55 2.80 9.11 19.37
N ILE A 56 3.32 10.31 19.66
CA ILE A 56 3.08 11.03 20.90
C ILE A 56 1.95 12.01 20.64
N LEU A 57 0.76 11.73 21.18
CA LEU A 57 -0.46 12.53 20.98
C LEU A 57 -0.27 14.01 21.40
N GLU A 58 0.61 14.29 22.37
CA GLU A 58 0.83 15.62 22.90
C GLU A 58 1.78 16.48 22.05
N ASP A 59 2.50 15.86 21.08
CA ASP A 59 3.55 16.55 20.32
C ASP A 59 3.57 16.17 18.84
N ALA A 60 2.42 16.31 18.19
CA ALA A 60 2.24 15.92 16.79
C ALA A 60 3.23 16.61 15.81
N TYR A 61 3.83 17.73 16.19
CA TYR A 61 4.82 18.47 15.39
C TYR A 61 6.23 17.85 15.40
N TYR A 62 6.55 17.02 16.39
CA TYR A 62 7.88 16.42 16.56
C TYR A 62 7.92 14.93 16.25
N ASN A 63 6.79 14.33 15.93
CA ASN A 63 6.75 12.94 15.54
C ASN A 63 7.45 12.72 14.20
N ASN A 64 8.50 11.89 14.21
CA ASN A 64 9.27 11.51 13.02
C ASN A 64 8.89 10.08 12.59
N LEU A 65 7.58 9.84 12.41
CA LEU A 65 7.04 8.52 12.16
C LEU A 65 7.36 7.99 10.76
N PRO A 66 7.44 6.67 10.58
CA PRO A 66 7.69 6.10 9.28
C PRO A 66 6.52 6.36 8.32
N ILE A 67 6.86 6.86 7.15
CA ILE A 67 5.97 6.97 5.99
C ILE A 67 6.25 5.78 5.08
N ILE A 68 5.21 5.06 4.72
CA ILE A 68 5.26 3.89 3.83
C ILE A 68 4.53 4.27 2.54
N ILE A 69 5.25 4.24 1.42
CA ILE A 69 4.67 4.44 0.08
C ILE A 69 4.73 3.10 -0.64
N GLU A 70 3.58 2.66 -1.14
CA GLU A 70 3.47 1.41 -1.92
C GLU A 70 2.82 1.69 -3.28
N SER A 71 3.35 1.03 -4.30
CA SER A 71 2.80 1.06 -5.65
C SER A 71 3.03 -0.27 -6.36
N VAL A 72 2.01 -0.73 -7.07
CA VAL A 72 2.11 -1.87 -7.99
C VAL A 72 2.45 -1.35 -9.38
N LEU A 73 3.53 -1.85 -9.96
CA LEU A 73 4.05 -1.40 -11.25
C LEU A 73 4.56 -2.57 -12.11
N SER A 74 4.52 -2.37 -13.41
CA SER A 74 5.11 -3.31 -14.37
C SER A 74 6.64 -3.26 -14.36
N GLY A 75 7.29 -4.34 -14.78
CA GLY A 75 8.75 -4.47 -14.76
C GLY A 75 9.50 -3.40 -15.56
N ASP A 76 8.91 -2.88 -16.63
CA ASP A 76 9.48 -1.81 -17.46
C ASP A 76 9.49 -0.44 -16.76
N LEU A 77 8.60 -0.21 -15.80
CA LEU A 77 8.57 1.03 -15.02
C LEU A 77 9.59 1.04 -13.87
N ILE A 78 10.03 -0.13 -13.38
CA ILE A 78 10.90 -0.22 -12.20
C ILE A 78 12.13 0.67 -12.33
N LYS A 79 12.90 0.54 -13.42
CA LYS A 79 14.16 1.30 -13.61
C LYS A 79 13.91 2.80 -13.72
N LYS A 80 12.82 3.21 -14.35
CA LYS A 80 12.45 4.62 -14.50
C LYS A 80 12.10 5.23 -13.14
N VAL A 81 11.25 4.54 -12.39
CA VAL A 81 10.83 4.96 -11.06
C VAL A 81 12.01 4.94 -10.09
N GLU A 82 12.83 3.89 -10.11
CA GLU A 82 14.04 3.80 -9.29
C GLU A 82 14.98 5.00 -9.56
N GLY A 83 15.19 5.37 -10.82
CA GLY A 83 16.04 6.49 -11.20
C GLY A 83 15.57 7.84 -10.66
N CYS A 84 14.27 8.07 -10.55
CA CYS A 84 13.74 9.32 -10.01
C CYS A 84 13.55 9.28 -8.49
N VAL A 85 13.27 8.13 -7.88
CA VAL A 85 13.00 8.02 -6.44
C VAL A 85 14.29 7.92 -5.61
N LYS A 86 15.29 7.15 -6.05
CA LYS A 86 16.55 6.98 -5.30
C LYS A 86 17.21 8.29 -4.86
N PRO A 87 17.32 9.33 -5.71
CA PRO A 87 17.92 10.61 -5.30
C PRO A 87 17.14 11.33 -4.20
N LEU A 88 15.84 11.06 -4.07
CA LEU A 88 14.95 11.67 -3.08
C LEU A 88 15.03 11.00 -1.71
N VAL A 89 15.31 9.69 -1.68
CA VAL A 89 15.39 8.91 -0.43
C VAL A 89 16.81 8.96 0.11
N LYS A 90 17.12 9.93 0.96
CA LYS A 90 18.42 10.08 1.62
C LYS A 90 18.58 9.16 2.82
N HIS A 91 17.52 9.03 3.61
CA HIS A 91 17.43 8.14 4.77
C HIS A 91 16.14 7.35 4.64
N GLY A 92 16.24 6.04 4.52
CA GLY A 92 15.08 5.18 4.32
C GLY A 92 15.42 3.93 3.53
N GLN A 93 14.39 3.29 3.03
CA GLN A 93 14.49 2.00 2.35
C GLN A 93 13.62 1.99 1.08
N ILE A 94 14.15 1.40 0.01
CA ILE A 94 13.39 1.04 -1.19
C ILE A 94 13.51 -0.46 -1.37
N SER A 95 12.39 -1.16 -1.45
CA SER A 95 12.34 -2.59 -1.72
C SER A 95 11.36 -2.90 -2.85
N ILE A 96 11.59 -4.00 -3.54
CA ILE A 96 10.76 -4.49 -4.63
C ILE A 96 10.46 -5.95 -4.37
N SER A 97 9.18 -6.30 -4.36
CA SER A 97 8.70 -7.68 -4.28
C SER A 97 8.05 -8.04 -5.60
N LYS A 98 8.39 -9.21 -6.11
CA LYS A 98 7.76 -9.76 -7.32
C LYS A 98 6.35 -10.23 -6.98
N GLY A 99 5.40 -9.94 -7.85
CA GLY A 99 4.05 -10.49 -7.77
C GLY A 99 4.03 -11.98 -8.10
N PHE A 100 2.88 -12.59 -7.85
CA PHE A 100 2.62 -14.00 -8.10
C PHE A 100 2.80 -14.37 -9.58
N GLU A 101 3.45 -15.51 -9.84
CA GLU A 101 3.49 -16.20 -11.12
C GLU A 101 2.99 -17.65 -10.95
N GLU A 102 2.49 -18.27 -12.01
CA GLU A 102 1.98 -19.64 -11.97
C GLU A 102 3.02 -20.65 -11.42
N THR A 103 4.30 -20.41 -11.69
CA THR A 103 5.39 -21.25 -11.17
C THR A 103 5.56 -21.18 -9.66
N ASP A 104 5.07 -20.13 -9.01
CA ASP A 104 5.15 -19.93 -7.55
C ASP A 104 4.09 -20.76 -6.83
N PHE A 105 2.99 -21.10 -7.54
CA PHE A 105 1.90 -21.90 -7.00
C PHE A 105 2.36 -23.27 -6.48
N LEU A 106 3.36 -23.87 -7.12
CA LEU A 106 3.90 -25.18 -6.70
C LEU A 106 4.97 -25.08 -5.60
N LYS A 107 5.52 -23.89 -5.37
CA LYS A 107 6.65 -23.70 -4.45
C LYS A 107 6.24 -23.18 -3.09
N HIS A 108 5.12 -22.48 -3.00
CA HIS A 108 4.67 -21.82 -1.78
C HIS A 108 3.30 -22.31 -1.36
N GLU A 109 3.10 -22.44 -0.04
CA GLU A 109 1.84 -22.90 0.53
C GLU A 109 0.90 -21.75 0.92
N HIS A 110 1.45 -20.55 1.09
CA HIS A 110 0.70 -19.37 1.52
C HIS A 110 1.01 -18.15 0.65
N PHE A 111 0.03 -17.25 0.59
CA PHE A 111 0.12 -16.03 -0.20
C PHE A 111 -0.47 -14.85 0.57
N ILE A 112 0.17 -13.69 0.44
CA ILE A 112 -0.41 -12.41 0.84
C ILE A 112 -1.19 -11.88 -0.36
N VAL A 113 -2.44 -11.50 -0.12
CA VAL A 113 -3.27 -10.78 -1.10
C VAL A 113 -3.52 -9.38 -0.57
N LYS A 114 -3.16 -8.36 -1.36
CA LYS A 114 -3.38 -6.95 -1.07
C LYS A 114 -4.37 -6.36 -2.06
N VAL A 115 -5.39 -5.69 -1.53
CA VAL A 115 -6.35 -4.92 -2.33
C VAL A 115 -6.12 -3.45 -2.05
N TYR A 116 -5.64 -2.73 -3.06
CA TYR A 116 -5.51 -1.28 -3.04
C TYR A 116 -6.79 -0.67 -3.61
N THR A 117 -7.52 0.07 -2.81
CA THR A 117 -8.80 0.71 -3.18
C THR A 117 -8.91 2.09 -2.57
N SER A 118 -10.04 2.75 -2.71
CA SER A 118 -10.32 4.04 -2.08
C SER A 118 -11.62 4.02 -1.28
N GLU A 119 -11.67 4.83 -0.24
CA GLU A 119 -12.90 5.10 0.51
C GLU A 119 -13.88 5.86 -0.40
N ASN A 120 -15.13 5.44 -0.48
CA ASN A 120 -16.16 6.11 -1.28
C ASN A 120 -17.32 6.55 -0.40
N LYS A 121 -17.23 7.77 0.12
CA LYS A 121 -18.22 8.35 1.07
C LYS A 121 -19.55 8.79 0.43
N LYS A 122 -19.68 8.78 -0.89
CA LYS A 122 -20.90 9.26 -1.57
C LYS A 122 -22.15 8.40 -1.40
N LYS A 123 -22.05 7.24 -0.76
CA LYS A 123 -23.19 6.34 -0.55
C LYS A 123 -23.62 6.33 0.90
N LEU A 124 -24.42 7.31 1.30
CA LEU A 124 -24.97 7.50 2.66
C LEU A 124 -25.74 6.27 3.24
N LEU A 125 -25.99 5.22 2.45
CA LEU A 125 -26.78 4.04 2.84
C LEU A 125 -26.23 2.71 2.30
N LYS A 126 -25.04 2.67 1.67
CA LYS A 126 -24.44 1.42 1.21
C LYS A 126 -23.15 1.16 1.98
N LYS A 127 -22.94 -0.12 2.38
CA LYS A 127 -21.66 -0.57 2.94
C LYS A 127 -20.51 -0.06 2.09
N GLU A 128 -19.48 0.49 2.72
CA GLU A 128 -18.25 0.90 2.05
C GLU A 128 -17.62 -0.30 1.33
N ASP A 129 -16.90 -0.07 0.25
CA ASP A 129 -16.37 -1.16 -0.56
C ASP A 129 -15.39 -2.06 0.22
N TYR A 130 -14.62 -1.51 1.18
CA TYR A 130 -13.77 -2.32 2.05
C TYR A 130 -14.57 -3.20 3.02
N GLU A 131 -15.75 -2.77 3.49
CA GLU A 131 -16.62 -3.60 4.35
C GLU A 131 -17.19 -4.80 3.59
N LYS A 132 -17.47 -4.62 2.29
CA LYS A 132 -17.86 -5.74 1.42
C LYS A 132 -16.71 -6.72 1.24
N ILE A 133 -15.50 -6.20 1.03
CA ILE A 133 -14.30 -7.03 0.94
C ILE A 133 -14.09 -7.79 2.24
N LEU A 134 -14.16 -7.14 3.41
CA LEU A 134 -14.02 -7.82 4.70
C LEU A 134 -15.11 -8.86 4.94
N THR A 135 -16.39 -8.51 4.64
CA THR A 135 -17.51 -9.46 4.77
C THR A 135 -17.34 -10.67 3.84
N PHE A 136 -16.77 -10.44 2.67
CA PHE A 136 -16.42 -11.50 1.74
C PHE A 136 -15.27 -12.36 2.29
N LEU A 137 -14.17 -11.74 2.72
CA LEU A 137 -13.01 -12.44 3.29
C LEU A 137 -13.38 -13.29 4.52
N GLN A 138 -14.29 -12.78 5.37
CA GLN A 138 -14.80 -13.51 6.54
C GLN A 138 -15.46 -14.85 6.18
N LYS A 139 -16.00 -14.98 4.96
CA LYS A 139 -16.63 -16.22 4.45
C LYS A 139 -15.65 -17.14 3.73
N LYS A 140 -14.38 -16.73 3.63
CA LYS A 140 -13.31 -17.47 2.99
C LYS A 140 -12.34 -17.95 4.06
N ASN A 141 -11.56 -18.97 3.73
CA ASN A 141 -10.55 -19.54 4.64
C ASN A 141 -9.31 -18.66 4.76
N VAL A 142 -9.48 -17.33 4.94
CA VAL A 142 -8.34 -16.43 5.15
C VAL A 142 -7.81 -16.61 6.58
N ILE A 143 -6.49 -16.67 6.71
CA ILE A 143 -5.82 -16.86 8.00
C ILE A 143 -5.91 -15.58 8.83
N TRP A 144 -5.73 -14.44 8.18
CA TRP A 144 -5.74 -13.13 8.80
C TRP A 144 -6.12 -12.06 7.78
N ALA A 145 -6.83 -11.03 8.20
CA ALA A 145 -7.12 -9.88 7.35
C ALA A 145 -7.00 -8.56 8.13
N THR A 146 -6.42 -7.55 7.50
CA THR A 146 -6.28 -6.20 8.04
C THR A 146 -6.72 -5.16 7.03
N VAL A 147 -7.20 -4.01 7.54
CA VAL A 147 -7.46 -2.82 6.74
C VAL A 147 -6.62 -1.68 7.27
N THR A 148 -5.91 -1.01 6.39
CA THR A 148 -5.15 0.18 6.73
C THR A 148 -5.57 1.35 5.85
N LYS A 149 -5.68 2.54 6.47
CA LYS A 149 -6.05 3.78 5.78
C LYS A 149 -4.80 4.54 5.37
N GLY A 150 -4.77 5.02 4.12
CA GLY A 150 -3.73 5.90 3.64
C GLY A 150 -3.93 7.33 4.14
N ILE A 151 -2.85 8.09 4.19
CA ILE A 151 -2.84 9.54 4.48
C ILE A 151 -2.76 10.37 3.21
N ALA A 152 -2.26 9.80 2.12
CA ALA A 152 -2.27 10.34 0.78
C ALA A 152 -2.12 9.23 -0.27
N GLY A 153 -2.35 9.55 -1.51
CA GLY A 153 -2.17 8.66 -2.64
C GLY A 153 -2.85 9.19 -3.89
N TYR A 154 -2.70 8.48 -4.99
CA TYR A 154 -3.41 8.75 -6.24
C TYR A 154 -3.75 7.41 -6.92
N GLY A 155 -4.77 7.43 -7.75
CA GLY A 155 -5.21 6.32 -8.58
C GLY A 155 -5.19 6.67 -10.07
N ARG A 156 -5.99 5.96 -10.86
CA ARG A 156 -6.10 6.15 -12.32
C ARG A 156 -6.58 7.54 -12.76
N ASP A 157 -7.22 8.27 -11.85
CA ASP A 157 -7.66 9.66 -12.05
C ASP A 157 -6.51 10.68 -11.98
N HIS A 158 -5.32 10.23 -11.57
CA HIS A 158 -4.12 11.05 -11.42
C HIS A 158 -4.30 12.28 -10.50
N VAL A 159 -5.24 12.21 -9.54
CA VAL A 159 -5.43 13.25 -8.52
C VAL A 159 -4.78 12.80 -7.22
N ILE A 160 -3.85 13.58 -6.68
CA ILE A 160 -3.23 13.31 -5.38
C ILE A 160 -4.20 13.71 -4.28
N TYR A 161 -4.78 12.72 -3.61
CA TYR A 161 -5.61 12.89 -2.43
C TYR A 161 -4.74 12.92 -1.18
N SER A 162 -4.97 13.88 -0.28
CA SER A 162 -4.27 13.93 1.01
C SER A 162 -5.16 14.53 2.09
N GLN A 163 -5.00 14.07 3.32
CA GLN A 163 -5.78 14.54 4.48
C GLN A 163 -5.58 16.04 4.76
N HIS A 164 -4.40 16.59 4.46
CA HIS A 164 -4.09 18.00 4.70
C HIS A 164 -4.69 18.96 3.66
N LEU A 165 -4.86 18.49 2.42
CA LEU A 165 -5.42 19.32 1.34
C LEU A 165 -6.94 19.27 1.29
N PHE A 166 -7.51 18.12 1.68
CA PHE A 166 -8.95 17.87 1.65
C PHE A 166 -9.35 17.07 2.91
N PRO A 167 -9.60 17.73 4.06
CA PRO A 167 -9.98 17.04 5.30
C PRO A 167 -11.28 16.23 5.18
N LEU A 168 -12.07 16.48 4.13
CA LEU A 168 -13.28 15.76 3.75
C LEU A 168 -13.09 14.94 2.47
N SER A 169 -11.83 14.57 2.10
CA SER A 169 -11.59 13.80 0.89
C SER A 169 -12.38 12.50 0.91
N GLU A 170 -13.28 12.38 -0.08
CA GLU A 170 -14.18 11.23 -0.26
C GLU A 170 -13.44 10.00 -0.83
N HIS A 171 -12.15 10.13 -1.17
CA HIS A 171 -11.37 9.12 -1.91
C HIS A 171 -10.02 8.83 -1.27
N MET A 172 -9.98 8.70 0.06
CA MET A 172 -8.74 8.31 0.72
C MET A 172 -8.37 6.87 0.37
N PRO A 173 -7.09 6.60 0.07
CA PRO A 173 -6.66 5.25 -0.27
C PRO A 173 -6.82 4.31 0.93
N LEU A 174 -7.22 3.08 0.65
CA LEU A 174 -7.34 1.98 1.59
C LEU A 174 -6.56 0.77 1.09
N VAL A 175 -5.95 0.04 2.00
CA VAL A 175 -5.32 -1.25 1.72
C VAL A 175 -5.96 -2.31 2.59
N VAL A 176 -6.59 -3.30 1.96
CA VAL A 176 -7.01 -4.55 2.62
C VAL A 176 -5.94 -5.59 2.31
N GLU A 177 -5.40 -6.22 3.34
CA GLU A 177 -4.38 -7.25 3.22
C GLU A 177 -4.85 -8.51 3.94
N CYS A 178 -4.68 -9.68 3.31
CA CYS A 178 -4.95 -10.96 3.96
C CYS A 178 -3.91 -12.01 3.58
N ILE A 179 -3.84 -13.07 4.40
CA ILE A 179 -3.04 -14.27 4.15
C ILE A 179 -3.99 -15.43 3.88
N ILE A 180 -3.70 -16.20 2.85
CA ILE A 180 -4.52 -17.34 2.41
C ILE A 180 -3.65 -18.52 2.00
N ALA A 181 -4.19 -19.73 2.16
CA ALA A 181 -3.55 -20.94 1.66
C ALA A 181 -3.62 -21.02 0.13
N ARG A 182 -2.66 -21.71 -0.46
CA ARG A 182 -2.53 -21.90 -1.91
C ARG A 182 -3.82 -22.37 -2.56
N ASP A 183 -4.45 -23.40 -2.00
CA ASP A 183 -5.58 -24.08 -2.64
C ASP A 183 -6.84 -23.18 -2.70
N ASP A 184 -6.95 -22.21 -1.80
CA ASP A 184 -8.07 -21.25 -1.74
C ASP A 184 -7.79 -19.98 -2.58
N LEU A 185 -6.55 -19.73 -3.00
CA LEU A 185 -6.13 -18.52 -3.70
C LEU A 185 -6.86 -18.27 -5.02
N PRO A 186 -7.00 -19.26 -5.94
CA PRO A 186 -7.65 -19.01 -7.24
C PRO A 186 -9.11 -18.53 -7.08
N GLY A 187 -9.89 -19.22 -6.24
CA GLY A 187 -11.27 -18.82 -5.98
C GLY A 187 -11.40 -17.47 -5.31
N LEU A 188 -10.47 -17.13 -4.38
CA LEU A 188 -10.45 -15.82 -3.75
C LEU A 188 -10.18 -14.71 -4.75
N THR A 189 -9.14 -14.85 -5.58
CA THR A 189 -8.72 -13.81 -6.53
C THR A 189 -9.76 -13.59 -7.63
N GLU A 190 -10.40 -14.64 -8.13
CA GLU A 190 -11.47 -14.54 -9.12
C GLU A 190 -12.65 -13.73 -8.59
N GLU A 191 -13.13 -14.05 -7.39
CA GLU A 191 -14.26 -13.35 -6.77
C GLU A 191 -13.88 -11.90 -6.33
N LEU A 192 -12.66 -11.67 -5.83
CA LEU A 192 -12.19 -10.32 -5.52
C LEU A 192 -12.18 -9.42 -6.74
N ASN A 193 -11.76 -9.93 -7.91
CA ASN A 193 -11.79 -9.17 -9.16
C ASN A 193 -13.20 -8.77 -9.59
N GLN A 194 -14.23 -9.49 -9.16
CA GLN A 194 -15.64 -9.14 -9.40
C GLN A 194 -16.14 -8.08 -8.41
N ILE A 195 -15.65 -8.10 -7.17
CA ILE A 195 -16.07 -7.18 -6.09
C ILE A 195 -15.33 -5.83 -6.20
N VAL A 196 -14.03 -5.87 -6.53
CA VAL A 196 -13.15 -4.69 -6.61
C VAL A 196 -13.34 -4.00 -7.96
N THR A 197 -14.26 -3.07 -8.02
CA THR A 197 -14.58 -2.34 -9.27
C THR A 197 -13.63 -1.19 -9.56
N GLY A 198 -12.86 -0.74 -8.58
CA GLY A 198 -11.85 0.31 -8.72
C GLY A 198 -10.69 0.05 -7.77
N GLY A 199 -9.52 -0.29 -8.31
CA GLY A 199 -8.37 -0.62 -7.51
C GLY A 199 -7.47 -1.66 -8.16
N ILE A 200 -6.55 -2.19 -7.37
CA ILE A 200 -5.59 -3.22 -7.80
C ILE A 200 -5.62 -4.35 -6.77
N VAL A 201 -5.69 -5.59 -7.25
CA VAL A 201 -5.45 -6.80 -6.45
C VAL A 201 -4.04 -7.28 -6.77
N PHE A 202 -3.19 -7.34 -5.76
CA PHE A 202 -1.81 -7.79 -5.89
C PHE A 202 -1.59 -9.00 -4.98
N THR A 203 -0.96 -10.04 -5.50
CA THR A 203 -0.66 -11.27 -4.78
C THR A 203 0.83 -11.54 -4.81
N THR A 204 1.39 -11.97 -3.68
CA THR A 204 2.80 -12.37 -3.57
C THR A 204 2.91 -13.62 -2.68
N PRO A 205 3.81 -14.58 -3.01
CA PRO A 205 4.06 -15.72 -2.16
C PRO A 205 4.69 -15.31 -0.83
N VAL A 206 4.42 -16.09 0.23
CA VAL A 206 4.96 -15.86 1.57
C VAL A 206 5.18 -17.18 2.31
N ASP A 207 6.22 -17.23 3.13
CA ASP A 207 6.45 -18.31 4.07
C ASP A 207 5.82 -17.95 5.42
N LEU A 208 4.76 -18.66 5.80
CA LEU A 208 4.07 -18.45 7.07
C LEU A 208 4.81 -19.19 8.19
N ILE A 209 5.51 -18.43 9.05
CA ILE A 209 6.34 -19.00 10.13
C ILE A 209 5.51 -19.37 11.36
N LEU A 210 4.49 -18.56 11.68
CA LEU A 210 3.68 -18.73 12.88
C LEU A 210 2.27 -18.20 12.65
N ASN A 211 1.26 -18.99 13.04
CA ASN A 211 -0.13 -18.57 13.15
C ASN A 211 -0.66 -19.03 14.52
N ARG A 212 -1.12 -18.10 15.37
CA ARG A 212 -1.67 -18.37 16.71
C ARG A 212 -2.97 -17.64 16.91
#